data_85fe75b1b658a0025bda6cf5062a530f
#
_entry.id   85fe75b1b658a0025bda6cf5062a530f
#
_cell.length_a   1.000
_cell.length_b   1.000
_cell.length_c   1.000
_cell.angle_alpha   90.00
_cell.angle_beta   90.00
_cell.angle_gamma   90.00
#
_symmetry.space_group_name_H-M   'P 1'
#
loop_
_entity.id
_entity.type
_entity.pdbx_description
1 polymer ?
#
loop_
_entity_poly.entity_id
_entity_poly.type
_entity_poly.pdbx_seq_one_letter_code
_entity_poly.pdbx_strand_id
1 'polypeptide(L)'
;MHARAERKIMKRILTIQDISCFGKCSTTIALPVLSAMGIETAVLPTALLSTHTMFPDYIKMDLTDMILSFAKQWKDNGAAFDAIYTGYLGTVEDIELVMNVIDLFRDEDTLLFVDPVFGDHGRAYAGISEDYAAHCSELCRAADYAVPNITEACLMTGMEYKEKYDESYITELAQRVCSLGAANAIVTGVSYTGGTIGYQGLNRGTGQFFSYRNKKIDISYHGTGDLFSAAAAGALVCGKRPELAFKIAADYTAETIRVTKEDSDDPRYGIHFESTKPDLLEMMGKA
;
A
#
# COMPACT_ATOMS: atom_id res chain seq x y z
N MET A 1 -0.89 -33.18 -0.11
CA MET A 1 -1.14 -32.56 -1.42
C MET A 1 -2.64 -32.58 -1.68
N HIS A 2 -3.37 -31.55 -1.30
CA HIS A 2 -4.77 -31.37 -1.69
C HIS A 2 -4.75 -30.43 -2.89
N ALA A 3 -5.05 -30.97 -4.06
CA ALA A 3 -5.22 -30.18 -5.28
C ALA A 3 -6.25 -29.07 -5.01
N ARG A 4 -5.84 -27.83 -5.18
CA ARG A 4 -6.73 -26.67 -5.25
C ARG A 4 -7.69 -26.96 -6.42
N ALA A 5 -8.92 -27.40 -6.12
CA ALA A 5 -9.93 -27.60 -7.16
C ALA A 5 -10.05 -26.31 -7.96
N GLU A 6 -10.13 -26.42 -9.29
CA GLU A 6 -10.26 -25.28 -10.22
C GLU A 6 -11.38 -24.35 -9.78
N ARG A 7 -11.02 -23.37 -8.97
CA ARG A 7 -11.89 -22.25 -8.65
C ARG A 7 -11.82 -21.27 -9.82
N LYS A 8 -12.76 -21.33 -10.72
CA LYS A 8 -13.16 -20.17 -11.54
C LYS A 8 -13.86 -19.17 -10.60
N ILE A 9 -13.15 -18.61 -9.63
CA ILE A 9 -13.73 -17.91 -8.51
C ILE A 9 -12.95 -16.62 -8.34
N MET A 10 -13.70 -15.60 -8.03
CA MET A 10 -13.28 -14.28 -7.62
C MET A 10 -11.96 -14.35 -6.84
N LYS A 11 -10.98 -13.55 -7.25
CA LYS A 11 -9.72 -13.41 -6.53
C LYS A 11 -9.99 -12.85 -5.14
N ARG A 12 -9.19 -13.26 -4.15
CA ARG A 12 -9.35 -12.83 -2.77
C ARG A 12 -8.07 -12.23 -2.23
N ILE A 13 -8.16 -11.03 -1.67
CA ILE A 13 -7.08 -10.34 -0.96
C ILE A 13 -7.37 -10.32 0.53
N LEU A 14 -6.35 -10.61 1.34
CA LEU A 14 -6.32 -10.26 2.76
C LEU A 14 -5.68 -8.88 2.90
N THR A 15 -6.44 -7.87 3.31
CA THR A 15 -5.88 -6.56 3.66
C THR A 15 -5.70 -6.45 5.16
N ILE A 16 -4.50 -5.99 5.60
CA ILE A 16 -4.10 -5.87 7.01
C ILE A 16 -3.70 -4.42 7.26
N GLN A 17 -4.58 -3.65 7.87
CA GLN A 17 -4.37 -2.22 8.17
C GLN A 17 -5.48 -1.69 9.07
N ASP A 18 -5.39 -0.44 9.55
CA ASP A 18 -6.41 0.18 10.38
C ASP A 18 -7.73 0.45 9.62
N ILE A 19 -8.77 0.69 10.40
CA ILE A 19 -10.03 1.24 9.93
C ILE A 19 -10.23 2.64 10.52
N SER A 20 -10.05 3.67 9.72
CA SER A 20 -10.50 5.01 10.06
C SER A 20 -11.97 5.17 9.68
N CYS A 21 -12.85 5.25 10.68
CA CYS A 21 -14.31 5.20 10.51
C CYS A 21 -14.84 6.43 9.78
N PHE A 22 -14.20 7.59 9.92
CA PHE A 22 -14.55 8.82 9.22
C PHE A 22 -13.28 9.46 8.63
N GLY A 23 -13.43 10.02 7.43
CA GLY A 23 -12.33 10.37 6.57
C GLY A 23 -11.90 9.15 5.74
N LYS A 24 -11.10 9.36 4.72
CA LYS A 24 -10.78 8.32 3.74
C LYS A 24 -9.31 7.98 3.80
N CYS A 25 -8.99 6.82 4.34
CA CYS A 25 -7.64 6.24 4.33
C CYS A 25 -7.69 4.74 4.66
N SER A 26 -6.58 4.08 4.50
CA SER A 26 -6.39 2.67 4.86
C SER A 26 -7.52 1.77 4.35
N THR A 27 -8.12 0.95 5.20
CA THR A 27 -9.18 0.00 4.83
C THR A 27 -10.39 0.65 4.15
N THR A 28 -10.76 1.88 4.53
CA THR A 28 -11.94 2.56 3.96
C THR A 28 -11.73 3.02 2.52
N ILE A 29 -10.48 3.02 2.03
CA ILE A 29 -10.12 3.16 0.61
C ILE A 29 -9.88 1.77 -0.01
N ALA A 30 -9.06 0.94 0.62
CA ALA A 30 -8.63 -0.33 0.04
C ALA A 30 -9.82 -1.26 -0.28
N LEU A 31 -10.74 -1.44 0.68
CA LEU A 31 -11.90 -2.33 0.51
C LEU A 31 -12.79 -1.94 -0.68
N PRO A 32 -13.30 -0.70 -0.80
CA PRO A 32 -14.17 -0.34 -1.93
C PRO A 32 -13.44 -0.30 -3.27
N VAL A 33 -12.14 0.03 -3.32
CA VAL A 33 -11.33 0.03 -4.54
C VAL A 33 -11.14 -1.40 -5.05
N LEU A 34 -10.69 -2.31 -4.20
CA LEU A 34 -10.49 -3.72 -4.54
C LEU A 34 -11.81 -4.39 -4.92
N SER A 35 -12.90 -4.09 -4.19
CA SER A 35 -14.23 -4.60 -4.49
C SER A 35 -14.73 -4.13 -5.87
N ALA A 36 -14.53 -2.85 -6.23
CA ALA A 36 -14.85 -2.35 -7.57
C ALA A 36 -14.07 -3.08 -8.66
N MET A 37 -12.83 -3.48 -8.40
CA MET A 37 -12.02 -4.28 -9.33
C MET A 37 -12.45 -5.75 -9.43
N GLY A 38 -13.51 -6.18 -8.71
CA GLY A 38 -14.05 -7.54 -8.70
C GLY A 38 -13.24 -8.50 -7.84
N ILE A 39 -12.60 -8.01 -6.78
CA ILE A 39 -11.79 -8.78 -5.84
C ILE A 39 -12.53 -8.89 -4.51
N GLU A 40 -12.68 -10.10 -3.98
CA GLU A 40 -13.16 -10.32 -2.62
C GLU A 40 -12.07 -9.89 -1.64
N THR A 41 -12.41 -8.98 -0.71
CA THR A 41 -11.44 -8.42 0.24
C THR A 41 -11.80 -8.83 1.66
N ALA A 42 -10.97 -9.66 2.28
CA ALA A 42 -11.03 -9.93 3.71
C ALA A 42 -10.24 -8.85 4.45
N VAL A 43 -10.78 -8.35 5.55
CA VAL A 43 -10.18 -7.28 6.34
C VAL A 43 -9.72 -7.82 7.68
N LEU A 44 -8.42 -7.71 7.96
CA LEU A 44 -7.84 -7.93 9.29
C LEU A 44 -7.43 -6.58 9.87
N PRO A 45 -8.29 -5.95 10.70
CA PRO A 45 -8.01 -4.62 11.19
C PRO A 45 -6.98 -4.65 12.31
N THR A 46 -6.00 -3.72 12.27
CA THR A 46 -5.00 -3.52 13.34
C THR A 46 -5.50 -2.55 14.41
N ALA A 47 -6.34 -1.60 14.02
CA ALA A 47 -6.95 -0.64 14.92
C ALA A 47 -8.26 -0.09 14.36
N LEU A 48 -9.10 0.43 15.22
CA LEU A 48 -10.25 1.27 14.86
C LEU A 48 -9.96 2.70 15.30
N LEU A 49 -10.09 3.65 14.38
CA LEU A 49 -9.99 5.07 14.66
C LEU A 49 -11.34 5.75 14.37
N SER A 50 -11.78 6.63 15.26
CA SER A 50 -13.00 7.42 15.01
C SER A 50 -12.89 8.27 13.74
N THR A 51 -11.70 8.85 13.54
CA THR A 51 -11.27 9.57 12.35
C THR A 51 -9.80 9.28 12.11
N HIS A 52 -9.26 9.55 10.93
CA HIS A 52 -7.81 9.49 10.73
C HIS A 52 -7.05 10.60 11.47
N THR A 53 -5.75 10.50 11.54
CA THR A 53 -4.88 11.31 12.41
C THR A 53 -4.74 12.80 12.02
N MET A 54 -5.26 13.25 10.87
CA MET A 54 -5.34 14.68 10.54
C MET A 54 -6.48 15.42 11.26
N PHE A 55 -7.44 14.69 11.83
CA PHE A 55 -8.43 15.29 12.70
C PHE A 55 -7.88 15.34 14.12
N PRO A 56 -8.10 16.44 14.86
CA PRO A 56 -7.70 16.50 16.26
C PRO A 56 -8.55 15.54 17.11
N ASP A 57 -8.01 15.14 18.25
CA ASP A 57 -8.72 14.41 19.30
C ASP A 57 -9.43 13.10 18.84
N TYR A 58 -8.84 12.42 17.84
CA TYR A 58 -9.36 11.14 17.40
C TYR A 58 -9.29 10.08 18.52
N ILE A 59 -10.30 9.21 18.56
CA ILE A 59 -10.34 8.07 19.45
C ILE A 59 -9.77 6.86 18.73
N LYS A 60 -8.86 6.13 19.36
CA LYS A 60 -8.24 4.91 18.84
C LYS A 60 -8.54 3.74 19.75
N MET A 61 -8.86 2.59 19.15
CA MET A 61 -8.93 1.29 19.79
C MET A 61 -7.98 0.36 19.05
N ASP A 62 -6.93 -0.10 19.74
CA ASP A 62 -6.01 -1.10 19.19
C ASP A 62 -6.68 -2.47 19.16
N LEU A 63 -6.40 -3.25 18.11
CA LEU A 63 -6.93 -4.60 17.92
C LEU A 63 -5.82 -5.66 17.88
N THR A 64 -4.65 -5.32 18.41
CA THR A 64 -3.44 -6.16 18.46
C THR A 64 -3.76 -7.57 18.96
N ASP A 65 -4.48 -7.70 20.09
CA ASP A 65 -4.87 -8.99 20.68
C ASP A 65 -5.77 -9.85 19.77
N MET A 66 -6.44 -9.23 18.79
CA MET A 66 -7.36 -9.93 17.89
C MET A 66 -6.69 -10.47 16.63
N ILE A 67 -5.55 -9.93 16.22
CA ILE A 67 -4.88 -10.22 14.95
C ILE A 67 -4.71 -11.74 14.75
N LEU A 68 -3.99 -12.41 15.64
CA LEU A 68 -3.76 -13.85 15.51
C LEU A 68 -5.00 -14.69 15.77
N SER A 69 -5.90 -14.24 16.63
CA SER A 69 -7.13 -14.97 16.94
C SER A 69 -8.04 -15.06 15.72
N PHE A 70 -8.22 -13.95 15.01
CA PHE A 70 -9.00 -13.90 13.76
C PHE A 70 -8.33 -14.73 12.67
N ALA A 71 -7.02 -14.55 12.47
CA ALA A 71 -6.28 -15.28 11.45
C ALA A 71 -6.34 -16.80 11.65
N LYS A 72 -6.16 -17.29 12.87
CA LYS A 72 -6.26 -18.72 13.20
C LYS A 72 -7.67 -19.25 12.95
N GLN A 73 -8.71 -18.54 13.41
CA GLN A 73 -10.09 -18.94 13.18
C GLN A 73 -10.40 -19.02 11.67
N TRP A 74 -9.92 -18.11 10.85
CA TRP A 74 -10.08 -18.15 9.40
C TRP A 74 -9.34 -19.34 8.79
N LYS A 75 -8.11 -19.61 9.23
CA LYS A 75 -7.32 -20.75 8.76
C LYS A 75 -8.01 -22.08 9.06
N ASP A 76 -8.56 -22.21 10.29
CA ASP A 76 -9.29 -23.42 10.72
C ASP A 76 -10.58 -23.62 9.87
N ASN A 77 -11.15 -22.55 9.35
CA ASN A 77 -12.30 -22.58 8.45
C ASN A 77 -11.91 -22.69 6.95
N GLY A 78 -10.63 -22.91 6.66
CA GLY A 78 -10.15 -23.14 5.30
C GLY A 78 -10.03 -21.89 4.44
N ALA A 79 -9.90 -20.69 5.06
CA ALA A 79 -9.62 -19.47 4.31
C ALA A 79 -8.29 -19.55 3.57
N ALA A 80 -8.28 -19.03 2.35
CA ALA A 80 -7.08 -18.91 1.51
C ALA A 80 -7.18 -17.61 0.70
N PHE A 81 -6.02 -17.02 0.41
CA PHE A 81 -5.91 -15.72 -0.24
C PHE A 81 -4.98 -15.79 -1.45
N ASP A 82 -5.31 -15.05 -2.51
CA ASP A 82 -4.44 -14.88 -3.68
C ASP A 82 -3.38 -13.80 -3.43
N ALA A 83 -3.64 -12.90 -2.48
CA ALA A 83 -2.66 -11.90 -2.04
C ALA A 83 -2.89 -11.49 -0.58
N ILE A 84 -1.81 -11.00 0.03
CA ILE A 84 -1.81 -10.30 1.31
C ILE A 84 -1.31 -8.87 1.02
N TYR A 85 -2.09 -7.88 1.45
CA TYR A 85 -1.76 -6.47 1.31
C TYR A 85 -1.72 -5.82 2.70
N THR A 86 -0.54 -5.33 3.11
CA THR A 86 -0.37 -4.60 4.37
C THR A 86 -0.29 -3.11 4.13
N GLY A 87 -0.94 -2.33 4.99
CA GLY A 87 -0.81 -0.88 5.08
C GLY A 87 -0.33 -0.47 6.47
N TYR A 88 -0.93 0.57 7.07
CA TYR A 88 -0.56 1.04 8.40
C TYR A 88 -0.81 -0.02 9.48
N LEU A 89 0.24 -0.38 10.23
CA LEU A 89 0.18 -1.41 11.27
C LEU A 89 0.19 -0.84 12.69
N GLY A 90 0.76 0.35 12.89
CA GLY A 90 0.71 1.08 14.16
C GLY A 90 1.87 0.82 15.11
N THR A 91 2.17 -0.42 15.45
CA THR A 91 3.20 -0.79 16.42
C THR A 91 4.16 -1.87 15.93
N VAL A 92 5.31 -2.02 16.57
CA VAL A 92 6.24 -3.13 16.31
C VAL A 92 5.58 -4.48 16.60
N GLU A 93 4.81 -4.57 17.68
CA GLU A 93 4.09 -5.79 18.02
C GLU A 93 3.10 -6.19 16.93
N ASP A 94 2.39 -5.23 16.33
CA ASP A 94 1.50 -5.52 15.20
C ASP A 94 2.28 -6.05 14.00
N ILE A 95 3.48 -5.52 13.70
CA ILE A 95 4.33 -6.04 12.62
C ILE A 95 4.71 -7.51 12.89
N GLU A 96 5.15 -7.84 14.10
CA GLU A 96 5.51 -9.21 14.46
C GLU A 96 4.33 -10.18 14.34
N LEU A 97 3.14 -9.76 14.81
CA LEU A 97 1.93 -10.54 14.67
C LEU A 97 1.50 -10.71 13.21
N VAL A 98 1.63 -9.66 12.39
CA VAL A 98 1.33 -9.69 10.96
C VAL A 98 2.30 -10.60 10.21
N MET A 99 3.58 -10.65 10.58
CA MET A 99 4.53 -11.64 10.02
C MET A 99 4.06 -13.08 10.30
N ASN A 100 3.56 -13.37 11.51
CA ASN A 100 2.96 -14.67 11.81
C ASN A 100 1.68 -14.95 10.99
N VAL A 101 0.87 -13.93 10.69
CA VAL A 101 -0.29 -14.06 9.81
C VAL A 101 0.14 -14.36 8.37
N ILE A 102 1.19 -13.69 7.90
CA ILE A 102 1.78 -13.96 6.58
C ILE A 102 2.26 -15.41 6.51
N ASP A 103 3.01 -15.89 7.48
CA ASP A 103 3.46 -17.28 7.52
C ASP A 103 2.30 -18.29 7.53
N LEU A 104 1.19 -17.93 8.16
CA LEU A 104 0.00 -18.78 8.24
C LEU A 104 -0.70 -18.93 6.88
N PHE A 105 -0.74 -17.88 6.06
CA PHE A 105 -1.55 -17.86 4.83
C PHE A 105 -0.76 -17.85 3.54
N ARG A 106 0.50 -17.43 3.57
CA ARG A 106 1.32 -17.34 2.36
C ARG A 106 1.73 -18.72 1.87
N ASP A 107 1.52 -18.98 0.60
CA ASP A 107 2.06 -20.09 -0.17
C ASP A 107 2.83 -19.57 -1.40
N GLU A 108 3.29 -20.45 -2.27
CA GLU A 108 4.09 -20.11 -3.47
C GLU A 108 3.32 -19.22 -4.46
N ASP A 109 1.98 -19.29 -4.45
CA ASP A 109 1.09 -18.54 -5.35
C ASP A 109 0.54 -17.25 -4.72
N THR A 110 0.75 -17.05 -3.42
CA THR A 110 0.21 -15.90 -2.67
C THR A 110 1.12 -14.69 -2.83
N LEU A 111 0.64 -13.64 -3.49
CA LEU A 111 1.36 -12.37 -3.64
C LEU A 111 1.40 -11.60 -2.31
N LEU A 112 2.58 -11.17 -1.88
CA LEU A 112 2.74 -10.29 -0.73
C LEU A 112 3.08 -8.86 -1.19
N PHE A 113 2.12 -7.95 -0.98
CA PHE A 113 2.24 -6.53 -1.26
C PHE A 113 2.36 -5.75 0.04
N VAL A 114 3.47 -5.08 0.26
CA VAL A 114 3.77 -4.34 1.48
C VAL A 114 3.88 -2.85 1.19
N ASP A 115 2.92 -2.08 1.71
CA ASP A 115 3.00 -0.63 1.83
C ASP A 115 3.35 -0.31 3.29
N PRO A 116 4.55 0.16 3.60
CA PRO A 116 5.01 0.26 4.99
C PRO A 116 4.32 1.35 5.82
N VAL A 117 3.80 2.39 5.24
CA VAL A 117 3.00 3.49 5.82
C VAL A 117 3.39 3.90 7.24
N PHE A 118 4.55 4.56 7.41
CA PHE A 118 4.96 5.03 8.75
C PHE A 118 5.68 6.39 8.77
N GLY A 119 5.81 7.06 7.64
CA GLY A 119 6.51 8.34 7.61
C GLY A 119 6.31 9.13 6.31
N ASP A 120 6.52 10.44 6.39
CA ASP A 120 6.53 11.34 5.24
C ASP A 120 7.38 12.58 5.54
N HIS A 121 7.78 13.33 4.50
CA HIS A 121 8.57 14.56 4.62
C HIS A 121 9.86 14.40 5.48
N GLY A 122 10.55 13.28 5.34
CA GLY A 122 11.82 12.98 6.02
C GLY A 122 11.67 12.56 7.48
N ARG A 123 10.46 12.29 7.98
CA ARG A 123 10.20 11.94 9.38
C ARG A 123 9.18 10.82 9.51
N ALA A 124 9.36 9.99 10.54
CA ALA A 124 8.31 9.06 10.95
C ALA A 124 7.10 9.82 11.51
N TYR A 125 5.93 9.20 11.41
CA TYR A 125 4.70 9.77 11.99
C TYR A 125 4.77 9.81 13.50
N ALA A 126 3.99 10.72 14.10
CA ALA A 126 3.92 10.84 15.56
C ALA A 126 3.46 9.51 16.19
N GLY A 127 4.17 9.09 17.23
CA GLY A 127 3.87 7.84 17.94
C GLY A 127 4.53 6.57 17.38
N ILE A 128 5.20 6.66 16.24
CA ILE A 128 6.02 5.56 15.70
C ILE A 128 7.33 5.48 16.51
N SER A 129 7.68 4.29 16.98
CA SER A 129 8.91 4.05 17.72
C SER A 129 10.16 4.10 16.83
N GLU A 130 11.34 4.33 17.44
CA GLU A 130 12.61 4.45 16.71
C GLU A 130 13.01 3.15 15.98
N ASP A 131 12.62 2.00 16.50
CA ASP A 131 12.92 0.68 15.97
C ASP A 131 11.90 0.21 14.90
N TYR A 132 10.80 0.93 14.72
CA TYR A 132 9.74 0.55 13.79
C TYR A 132 10.23 0.38 12.36
N ALA A 133 11.10 1.27 11.89
CA ALA A 133 11.67 1.20 10.54
C ALA A 133 12.48 -0.09 10.30
N ALA A 134 13.17 -0.59 11.34
CA ALA A 134 13.91 -1.86 11.26
C ALA A 134 12.95 -3.05 11.07
N HIS A 135 11.85 -3.09 11.83
CA HIS A 135 10.83 -4.13 11.71
C HIS A 135 10.06 -4.04 10.38
N CYS A 136 9.76 -2.83 9.89
CA CYS A 136 9.24 -2.65 8.53
C CYS A 136 10.22 -3.19 7.46
N SER A 137 11.53 -3.04 7.66
CA SER A 137 12.53 -3.60 6.76
C SER A 137 12.48 -5.13 6.71
N GLU A 138 12.21 -5.78 7.85
CA GLU A 138 12.04 -7.23 7.91
C GLU A 138 10.76 -7.68 7.20
N LEU A 139 9.66 -6.95 7.37
CA LEU A 139 8.42 -7.20 6.65
C LEU A 139 8.62 -7.04 5.13
N CYS A 140 9.29 -5.97 4.69
CA CYS A 140 9.61 -5.73 3.29
C CYS A 140 10.55 -6.80 2.71
N ARG A 141 11.40 -7.44 3.52
CA ARG A 141 12.29 -8.53 3.07
C ARG A 141 11.53 -9.68 2.45
N ALA A 142 10.37 -10.00 2.96
CA ALA A 142 9.53 -11.08 2.47
C ALA A 142 8.67 -10.67 1.26
N ALA A 143 8.58 -9.37 0.94
CA ALA A 143 7.62 -8.84 -0.02
C ALA A 143 7.94 -9.22 -1.47
N ASP A 144 6.89 -9.55 -2.23
CA ASP A 144 6.97 -9.56 -3.69
C ASP A 144 7.02 -8.12 -4.23
N TYR A 145 6.28 -7.21 -3.59
CA TYR A 145 6.31 -5.77 -3.86
C TYR A 145 6.40 -5.00 -2.54
N ALA A 146 7.51 -4.29 -2.33
CA ALA A 146 7.64 -3.28 -1.27
C ALA A 146 7.45 -1.89 -1.90
N VAL A 147 6.53 -1.10 -1.36
CA VAL A 147 6.04 0.15 -1.98
C VAL A 147 6.24 1.36 -1.05
N PRO A 148 7.45 1.59 -0.51
CA PRO A 148 7.69 2.73 0.34
C PRO A 148 7.66 4.05 -0.43
N ASN A 149 7.27 5.14 0.25
CA ASN A 149 7.62 6.48 -0.21
C ASN A 149 9.12 6.76 0.04
N ILE A 150 9.62 7.92 -0.44
CA ILE A 150 11.04 8.29 -0.29
C ILE A 150 11.47 8.32 1.18
N THR A 151 10.64 8.83 2.06
CA THR A 151 10.93 8.93 3.51
C THR A 151 11.08 7.55 4.14
N GLU A 152 10.12 6.69 3.93
CA GLU A 152 10.09 5.33 4.45
C GLU A 152 11.28 4.52 3.92
N ALA A 153 11.54 4.62 2.60
CA ALA A 153 12.69 3.97 1.99
C ALA A 153 14.01 4.44 2.60
N CYS A 154 14.15 5.74 2.87
CA CYS A 154 15.34 6.28 3.54
C CYS A 154 15.49 5.76 4.97
N LEU A 155 14.42 5.79 5.75
CA LEU A 155 14.43 5.33 7.15
C LEU A 155 14.72 3.83 7.24
N MET A 156 14.14 3.00 6.37
CA MET A 156 14.39 1.56 6.34
C MET A 156 15.81 1.20 5.89
N THR A 157 16.41 1.98 4.99
CA THR A 157 17.71 1.66 4.40
C THR A 157 18.90 2.40 5.05
N GLY A 158 18.61 3.33 5.97
CA GLY A 158 19.62 4.21 6.55
C GLY A 158 20.21 5.23 5.56
N MET A 159 19.57 5.43 4.41
CA MET A 159 19.99 6.47 3.46
C MET A 159 19.48 7.83 3.93
N GLU A 160 20.34 8.86 3.83
CA GLU A 160 19.97 10.22 4.23
C GLU A 160 18.82 10.75 3.36
N TYR A 161 17.75 11.24 3.98
CA TYR A 161 16.65 11.88 3.26
C TYR A 161 17.06 13.22 2.68
N LYS A 162 16.69 13.47 1.42
CA LYS A 162 16.95 14.72 0.72
C LYS A 162 15.64 15.28 0.14
N GLU A 163 15.40 16.57 0.38
CA GLU A 163 14.27 17.28 -0.27
C GLU A 163 14.50 17.50 -1.77
N LYS A 164 15.76 17.68 -2.16
CA LYS A 164 16.19 17.83 -3.57
C LYS A 164 17.10 16.68 -3.94
N TYR A 165 16.74 15.97 -4.94
CA TYR A 165 17.43 14.77 -5.39
C TYR A 165 17.35 14.65 -6.91
N ASP A 166 18.21 13.83 -7.47
CA ASP A 166 18.25 13.45 -8.88
C ASP A 166 17.83 11.98 -9.09
N GLU A 167 17.88 11.55 -10.34
CA GLU A 167 17.53 10.18 -10.70
C GLU A 167 18.50 9.16 -10.10
N SER A 168 19.78 9.51 -9.94
CA SER A 168 20.78 8.61 -9.37
C SER A 168 20.48 8.28 -7.91
N TYR A 169 20.03 9.28 -7.14
CA TYR A 169 19.61 9.11 -5.76
C TYR A 169 18.42 8.15 -5.62
N ILE A 170 17.38 8.30 -6.43
CA ILE A 170 16.21 7.41 -6.39
C ILE A 170 16.57 6.00 -6.89
N THR A 171 17.45 5.90 -7.88
CA THR A 171 17.96 4.61 -8.36
C THR A 171 18.70 3.86 -7.24
N GLU A 172 19.60 4.53 -6.52
CA GLU A 172 20.29 3.96 -5.37
C GLU A 172 19.31 3.57 -4.27
N LEU A 173 18.32 4.42 -3.97
CA LEU A 173 17.33 4.15 -2.95
C LEU A 173 16.50 2.88 -3.27
N ALA A 174 16.03 2.72 -4.51
CA ALA A 174 15.34 1.52 -4.96
C ALA A 174 16.21 0.26 -4.87
N GLN A 175 17.51 0.38 -5.20
CA GLN A 175 18.49 -0.71 -5.06
C GLN A 175 18.67 -1.11 -3.58
N ARG A 176 18.74 -0.14 -2.68
CA ARG A 176 18.85 -0.40 -1.24
C ARG A 176 17.61 -1.09 -0.69
N VAL A 177 16.40 -0.67 -1.09
CA VAL A 177 15.15 -1.36 -0.71
C VAL A 177 15.15 -2.81 -1.22
N CYS A 178 15.53 -3.06 -2.48
CA CYS A 178 15.71 -4.41 -2.99
C CYS A 178 16.78 -5.22 -2.20
N SER A 179 17.82 -4.55 -1.70
CA SER A 179 18.90 -5.19 -0.91
C SER A 179 18.42 -5.63 0.48
N LEU A 180 17.31 -5.06 0.99
CA LEU A 180 16.64 -5.58 2.20
C LEU A 180 16.07 -6.99 1.96
N GLY A 181 15.69 -7.32 0.70
CA GLY A 181 15.20 -8.64 0.32
C GLY A 181 13.98 -8.64 -0.58
N ALA A 182 13.25 -7.53 -0.71
CA ALA A 182 12.08 -7.42 -1.58
C ALA A 182 12.36 -7.86 -3.02
N ALA A 183 11.42 -8.58 -3.64
CA ALA A 183 11.57 -9.01 -5.03
C ALA A 183 11.42 -7.82 -6.01
N ASN A 184 10.55 -6.88 -5.68
CA ASN A 184 10.39 -5.62 -6.38
C ASN A 184 10.31 -4.47 -5.38
N ALA A 185 11.06 -3.39 -5.61
CA ALA A 185 10.99 -2.15 -4.86
C ALA A 185 10.31 -1.07 -5.70
N ILE A 186 9.30 -0.40 -5.17
CA ILE A 186 8.59 0.68 -5.84
C ILE A 186 8.67 1.93 -4.95
N VAL A 187 9.60 2.80 -5.24
CA VAL A 187 9.74 4.08 -4.51
C VAL A 187 8.71 5.06 -5.06
N THR A 188 7.77 5.49 -4.22
CA THR A 188 6.67 6.40 -4.57
C THR A 188 6.96 7.85 -4.19
N GLY A 189 6.16 8.79 -4.70
CA GLY A 189 6.33 10.22 -4.43
C GLY A 189 7.50 10.88 -5.19
N VAL A 190 8.04 10.22 -6.21
CA VAL A 190 9.22 10.70 -6.95
C VAL A 190 8.87 11.90 -7.82
N SER A 191 9.57 13.03 -7.60
CA SER A 191 9.37 14.29 -8.31
C SER A 191 10.70 15.04 -8.46
N TYR A 192 11.31 15.01 -9.64
CA TYR A 192 12.63 15.65 -9.86
C TYR A 192 12.55 17.15 -10.16
N THR A 193 11.51 17.60 -10.85
CA THR A 193 11.43 18.96 -11.41
C THR A 193 10.24 19.76 -10.89
N GLY A 194 9.53 19.27 -9.84
CA GLY A 194 8.34 19.93 -9.31
C GLY A 194 7.10 19.92 -10.21
N GLY A 195 7.25 19.64 -11.50
CA GLY A 195 6.11 19.62 -12.46
C GLY A 195 5.45 18.26 -12.65
N THR A 196 6.10 17.19 -12.19
CA THR A 196 5.60 15.81 -12.31
C THR A 196 5.84 15.05 -11.02
N ILE A 197 5.01 14.03 -10.77
CA ILE A 197 5.11 13.12 -9.63
C ILE A 197 4.77 11.69 -10.08
N GLY A 198 5.40 10.71 -9.47
CA GLY A 198 5.15 9.31 -9.79
C GLY A 198 5.97 8.34 -8.96
N TYR A 199 6.44 7.29 -9.59
CA TYR A 199 7.23 6.25 -8.93
C TYR A 199 8.43 5.81 -9.76
N GLN A 200 9.38 5.16 -9.10
CA GLN A 200 10.45 4.38 -9.73
C GLN A 200 10.49 2.98 -9.14
N GLY A 201 10.32 1.98 -10.00
CA GLY A 201 10.36 0.57 -9.67
C GLY A 201 11.66 -0.10 -10.10
N LEU A 202 12.06 -1.12 -9.34
CA LEU A 202 13.18 -2.02 -9.66
C LEU A 202 12.73 -3.46 -9.41
N ASN A 203 12.87 -4.31 -10.42
CA ASN A 203 12.79 -5.76 -10.24
C ASN A 203 14.18 -6.30 -9.91
N ARG A 204 14.35 -6.85 -8.71
CA ARG A 204 15.63 -7.37 -8.23
C ARG A 204 16.15 -8.55 -9.06
N GLY A 205 15.25 -9.43 -9.50
CA GLY A 205 15.62 -10.66 -10.21
C GLY A 205 16.19 -10.38 -11.61
N THR A 206 15.66 -9.37 -12.30
CA THR A 206 16.08 -9.00 -13.66
C THR A 206 17.01 -7.78 -13.70
N GLY A 207 17.08 -7.00 -12.62
CA GLY A 207 17.76 -5.71 -12.59
C GLY A 207 17.05 -4.61 -13.41
N GLN A 208 15.84 -4.87 -13.90
CA GLN A 208 15.11 -3.93 -14.75
C GLN A 208 14.45 -2.83 -13.92
N PHE A 209 14.74 -1.58 -14.30
CA PHE A 209 14.04 -0.40 -13.80
C PHE A 209 12.83 -0.08 -14.67
N PHE A 210 11.79 0.44 -14.03
CA PHE A 210 10.63 1.01 -14.70
C PHE A 210 10.09 2.18 -13.89
N SER A 211 9.54 3.18 -14.57
CA SER A 211 9.03 4.38 -13.91
C SER A 211 7.86 4.98 -14.69
N TYR A 212 7.03 5.71 -13.99
CA TYR A 212 5.96 6.48 -14.60
C TYR A 212 5.68 7.74 -13.79
N ARG A 213 5.32 8.83 -14.46
CA ARG A 213 5.04 10.12 -13.80
C ARG A 213 3.86 10.80 -14.47
N ASN A 214 3.01 11.37 -13.65
CA ASN A 214 1.91 12.24 -14.03
C ASN A 214 2.25 13.70 -13.78
N LYS A 215 1.49 14.62 -14.37
CA LYS A 215 1.56 16.04 -14.00
C LYS A 215 1.20 16.17 -12.51
N LYS A 216 2.07 16.85 -11.75
CA LYS A 216 1.83 17.12 -10.34
C LYS A 216 0.67 18.11 -10.19
N ILE A 217 -0.26 17.81 -9.31
CA ILE A 217 -1.30 18.72 -8.87
C ILE A 217 -0.85 19.26 -7.51
N ASP A 218 -0.79 20.59 -7.35
CA ASP A 218 -0.27 21.22 -6.15
C ASP A 218 -1.28 21.20 -4.99
N ILE A 219 -1.65 20.00 -4.58
CA ILE A 219 -2.46 19.72 -3.40
C ILE A 219 -2.15 18.28 -2.95
N SER A 220 -2.19 18.06 -1.64
CA SER A 220 -2.05 16.73 -1.04
C SER A 220 -3.31 16.42 -0.25
N TYR A 221 -3.92 15.28 -0.56
CA TYR A 221 -5.05 14.74 0.19
C TYR A 221 -4.62 13.52 0.98
N HIS A 222 -5.23 13.34 2.14
CA HIS A 222 -5.06 12.11 2.90
C HIS A 222 -5.60 10.91 2.12
N GLY A 223 -4.94 9.75 2.24
CA GLY A 223 -5.34 8.52 1.57
C GLY A 223 -4.88 8.36 0.10
N THR A 224 -4.10 9.31 -0.46
CA THR A 224 -3.58 9.16 -1.82
C THR A 224 -2.63 7.97 -1.96
N GLY A 225 -1.80 7.69 -0.94
CA GLY A 225 -0.95 6.50 -0.86
C GLY A 225 -1.78 5.22 -0.84
N ASP A 226 -2.79 5.16 0.03
CA ASP A 226 -3.69 4.01 0.13
C ASP A 226 -4.43 3.74 -1.19
N LEU A 227 -4.86 4.80 -1.89
CA LEU A 227 -5.52 4.66 -3.18
C LEU A 227 -4.58 4.08 -4.24
N PHE A 228 -3.35 4.59 -4.30
CA PHE A 228 -2.32 4.10 -5.20
C PHE A 228 -2.01 2.62 -4.92
N SER A 229 -1.76 2.28 -3.67
CA SER A 229 -1.38 0.91 -3.27
C SER A 229 -2.52 -0.08 -3.47
N ALA A 230 -3.76 0.29 -3.12
CA ALA A 230 -4.93 -0.56 -3.36
C ALA A 230 -5.16 -0.83 -4.86
N ALA A 231 -5.06 0.21 -5.70
CA ALA A 231 -5.20 0.07 -7.15
C ALA A 231 -4.08 -0.78 -7.76
N ALA A 232 -2.82 -0.59 -7.31
CA ALA A 232 -1.68 -1.38 -7.77
C ALA A 232 -1.80 -2.85 -7.37
N ALA A 233 -2.07 -3.13 -6.08
CA ALA A 233 -2.26 -4.48 -5.57
C ALA A 233 -3.40 -5.20 -6.30
N GLY A 234 -4.54 -4.52 -6.47
CA GLY A 234 -5.68 -5.05 -7.21
C GLY A 234 -5.36 -5.36 -8.67
N ALA A 235 -4.62 -4.48 -9.36
CA ALA A 235 -4.23 -4.67 -10.75
C ALA A 235 -3.27 -5.87 -10.91
N LEU A 236 -2.30 -6.02 -10.00
CA LEU A 236 -1.39 -7.18 -9.96
C LEU A 236 -2.16 -8.48 -9.76
N VAL A 237 -3.07 -8.53 -8.79
CA VAL A 237 -3.92 -9.72 -8.52
C VAL A 237 -4.83 -10.06 -9.69
N CYS A 238 -5.29 -9.05 -10.43
CA CYS A 238 -6.01 -9.23 -11.71
C CYS A 238 -5.10 -9.63 -12.88
N GLY A 239 -3.80 -9.91 -12.66
CA GLY A 239 -2.87 -10.40 -13.66
C GLY A 239 -2.29 -9.33 -14.58
N LYS A 240 -2.35 -8.06 -14.23
CA LYS A 240 -1.63 -7.01 -14.97
C LYS A 240 -0.12 -7.13 -14.71
N ARG A 241 0.68 -6.88 -15.75
CA ARG A 241 2.14 -6.79 -15.57
C ARG A 241 2.49 -5.60 -14.66
N PRO A 242 3.59 -5.66 -13.91
CA PRO A 242 3.94 -4.64 -12.92
C PRO A 242 3.92 -3.21 -13.48
N GLU A 243 4.53 -2.97 -14.63
CA GLU A 243 4.61 -1.65 -15.24
C GLU A 243 3.21 -1.08 -15.53
N LEU A 244 2.29 -1.94 -15.96
CA LEU A 244 0.91 -1.54 -16.24
C LEU A 244 0.11 -1.37 -14.94
N ALA A 245 0.30 -2.25 -13.95
CA ALA A 245 -0.39 -2.18 -12.68
C ALA A 245 -0.09 -0.86 -11.95
N PHE A 246 1.19 -0.51 -11.84
CA PHE A 246 1.61 0.74 -11.19
C PHE A 246 1.30 1.98 -12.03
N LYS A 247 1.28 1.87 -13.37
CA LYS A 247 0.78 2.95 -14.24
C LYS A 247 -0.70 3.22 -14.00
N ILE A 248 -1.54 2.18 -13.96
CA ILE A 248 -2.98 2.30 -13.65
C ILE A 248 -3.16 2.97 -12.29
N ALA A 249 -2.43 2.54 -11.28
CA ALA A 249 -2.48 3.14 -9.94
C ALA A 249 -2.12 4.62 -9.95
N ALA A 250 -1.06 5.01 -10.68
CA ALA A 250 -0.63 6.39 -10.80
C ALA A 250 -1.65 7.27 -11.54
N ASP A 251 -2.19 6.78 -12.66
CA ASP A 251 -3.20 7.50 -13.45
C ASP A 251 -4.50 7.67 -12.66
N TYR A 252 -4.97 6.59 -12.01
CA TYR A 252 -6.16 6.62 -11.19
C TYR A 252 -6.04 7.58 -10.01
N THR A 253 -4.90 7.56 -9.32
CA THR A 253 -4.64 8.48 -8.21
C THR A 253 -4.60 9.93 -8.69
N ALA A 254 -3.92 10.22 -9.82
CA ALA A 254 -3.86 11.55 -10.38
C ALA A 254 -5.24 12.07 -10.80
N GLU A 255 -6.05 11.24 -11.45
CA GLU A 255 -7.42 11.60 -11.84
C GLU A 255 -8.31 11.85 -10.62
N THR A 256 -8.21 10.99 -9.60
CA THR A 256 -8.98 11.17 -8.36
C THR A 256 -8.59 12.46 -7.62
N ILE A 257 -7.30 12.82 -7.58
CA ILE A 257 -6.85 14.10 -7.02
C ILE A 257 -7.43 15.27 -7.82
N ARG A 258 -7.42 15.19 -9.16
CA ARG A 258 -7.97 16.22 -10.03
C ARG A 258 -9.46 16.46 -9.75
N VAL A 259 -10.26 15.41 -9.74
CA VAL A 259 -11.69 15.48 -9.46
C VAL A 259 -11.97 16.00 -8.06
N THR A 260 -11.23 15.51 -7.05
CA THR A 260 -11.39 15.97 -5.68
C THR A 260 -11.13 17.45 -5.53
N LYS A 261 -10.10 17.98 -6.22
CA LYS A 261 -9.75 19.41 -6.20
C LYS A 261 -10.85 20.31 -6.78
N GLU A 262 -11.63 19.81 -7.72
CA GLU A 262 -12.76 20.53 -8.31
C GLU A 262 -13.98 20.55 -7.38
N ASP A 263 -14.09 19.59 -6.45
CA ASP A 263 -15.27 19.34 -5.63
C ASP A 263 -15.09 19.73 -4.14
N SER A 264 -13.87 19.75 -3.62
CA SER A 264 -13.59 20.03 -2.20
C SER A 264 -12.27 20.73 -1.96
N ASP A 265 -12.30 21.76 -1.12
CA ASP A 265 -11.12 22.52 -0.68
C ASP A 265 -10.53 21.98 0.64
N ASP A 266 -11.21 21.09 1.37
CA ASP A 266 -10.73 20.58 2.65
C ASP A 266 -10.03 19.22 2.49
N PRO A 267 -8.68 19.19 2.54
CA PRO A 267 -7.90 17.97 2.34
C PRO A 267 -8.11 16.92 3.45
N ARG A 268 -8.69 17.30 4.59
CA ARG A 268 -8.93 16.39 5.72
C ARG A 268 -9.99 15.34 5.42
N TYR A 269 -10.95 15.63 4.54
CA TYR A 269 -11.97 14.65 4.16
C TYR A 269 -11.45 13.57 3.20
N GLY A 270 -10.19 13.69 2.77
CA GLY A 270 -9.55 12.74 1.87
C GLY A 270 -10.01 12.87 0.41
N ILE A 271 -9.61 11.92 -0.40
CA ILE A 271 -9.87 11.94 -1.85
C ILE A 271 -11.25 11.37 -2.20
N HIS A 272 -11.89 11.91 -3.26
CA HIS A 272 -13.23 11.51 -3.72
C HIS A 272 -13.17 10.35 -4.73
N PHE A 273 -12.57 9.23 -4.33
CA PHE A 273 -12.39 8.06 -5.20
C PHE A 273 -13.72 7.39 -5.59
N GLU A 274 -14.80 7.65 -4.88
CA GLU A 274 -16.13 7.07 -5.15
C GLU A 274 -16.64 7.46 -6.53
N SER A 275 -16.40 8.70 -6.96
CA SER A 275 -16.83 9.22 -8.26
C SER A 275 -15.96 8.74 -9.41
N THR A 276 -14.70 8.37 -9.16
CA THR A 276 -13.72 7.97 -10.17
C THR A 276 -13.56 6.45 -10.31
N LYS A 277 -14.36 5.63 -9.60
CA LYS A 277 -14.35 4.17 -9.79
C LYS A 277 -14.62 3.72 -11.23
N PRO A 278 -15.49 4.37 -12.03
CA PRO A 278 -15.64 4.04 -13.44
C PRO A 278 -14.35 4.19 -14.23
N ASP A 279 -13.55 5.25 -13.97
CA ASP A 279 -12.27 5.48 -14.65
C ASP A 279 -11.27 4.36 -14.34
N LEU A 280 -11.23 3.90 -13.07
CA LEU A 280 -10.43 2.74 -12.70
C LEU A 280 -10.81 1.48 -13.51
N LEU A 281 -12.11 1.22 -13.67
CA LEU A 281 -12.57 0.06 -14.42
C LEU A 281 -12.24 0.17 -15.90
N GLU A 282 -12.32 1.37 -16.48
CA GLU A 282 -11.88 1.63 -17.86
C GLU A 282 -10.38 1.38 -18.02
N MET A 283 -9.55 1.93 -17.12
CA MET A 283 -8.09 1.71 -17.11
C MET A 283 -7.75 0.22 -16.96
N MET A 284 -8.57 -0.52 -16.23
CA MET A 284 -8.46 -1.99 -16.09
C MET A 284 -8.93 -2.76 -17.32
N GLY A 285 -9.59 -2.12 -18.29
CA GLY A 285 -10.23 -2.78 -19.43
C GLY A 285 -11.44 -3.62 -19.02
N LYS A 286 -12.18 -3.17 -18.01
CA LYS A 286 -13.38 -3.85 -17.45
C LYS A 286 -14.65 -3.00 -17.58
N ALA A 287 -14.59 -1.86 -18.29
CA ALA A 287 -15.73 -0.99 -18.56
C ALA A 287 -16.59 -1.51 -19.71
#